data_72a0ebe929218bf485468448dacee18a
#
_entry.id   72a0ebe929218bf485468448dacee18a
#
_cell.length_a   1.000
_cell.length_b   1.000
_cell.length_c   1.000
_cell.angle_alpha   90.00
_cell.angle_beta   90.00
_cell.angle_gamma   90.00
#
_symmetry.space_group_name_H-M   'P 1'
#
loop_
_entity.id
_entity.type
_entity.pdbx_description
1 polymer ?
#
loop_
_entity_poly.entity_id
_entity_poly.type
_entity_poly.pdbx_seq_one_letter_code
_entity_poly.pdbx_strand_id
1 'polypeptide(L)'
;MAGKCSAAGTLNTLQAKEGYSLQYLYYLLTVFNFEPYKTGMAIPHIYFKDYGKAKVFCPSHSEQFKYTKLLSTIDSKLLAEQNALVNYNLQKQYLLRQMFIWTSDEVDTAFVLEIVLVCFAEIPVLYLT
;
A
#
# COMPACT_ATOMS: atom_id res chain seq x y z
N MET A 1 14.02 -6.11 -2.68
CA MET A 1 14.82 -6.61 -1.55
C MET A 1 16.10 -7.24 -2.11
N ALA A 2 17.25 -6.76 -1.72
CA ALA A 2 18.53 -7.40 -2.02
C ALA A 2 19.00 -8.11 -0.74
N GLY A 3 19.14 -9.44 -0.78
CA GLY A 3 19.60 -10.23 0.36
C GLY A 3 19.09 -11.67 0.32
N LYS A 4 19.63 -12.52 1.20
CA LYS A 4 19.16 -13.88 1.39
C LYS A 4 17.84 -13.83 2.16
N CYS A 5 16.78 -14.39 1.58
CA CYS A 5 15.48 -14.55 2.25
C CYS A 5 15.09 -16.03 2.22
N SER A 6 14.40 -16.48 3.23
CA SER A 6 13.80 -17.82 3.27
C SER A 6 12.27 -17.68 3.29
N ALA A 7 11.60 -18.53 2.52
CA ALA A 7 10.15 -18.64 2.58
C ALA A 7 9.80 -19.70 3.64
N ALA A 8 8.89 -19.36 4.55
CA ALA A 8 8.39 -20.27 5.58
C ALA A 8 6.89 -20.49 5.42
N GLY A 9 6.41 -21.66 5.83
CA GLY A 9 5.00 -22.01 5.79
C GLY A 9 4.47 -22.23 4.36
N THR A 10 3.38 -21.53 4.02
CA THR A 10 2.68 -21.66 2.74
C THR A 10 3.16 -20.68 1.66
N LEU A 11 4.26 -19.95 1.92
CA LEU A 11 4.82 -19.00 0.96
C LEU A 11 5.56 -19.73 -0.17
N ASN A 12 5.36 -19.26 -1.39
CA ASN A 12 6.07 -19.74 -2.56
C ASN A 12 7.01 -18.66 -3.09
N THR A 13 8.22 -19.04 -3.46
CA THR A 13 9.16 -18.16 -4.15
C THR A 13 9.10 -18.41 -5.64
N LEU A 14 9.02 -17.34 -6.42
CA LEU A 14 9.03 -17.39 -7.87
C LEU A 14 10.34 -16.80 -8.40
N GLN A 15 10.93 -17.47 -9.38
CA GLN A 15 12.11 -17.03 -10.06
C GLN A 15 11.84 -16.99 -11.57
N ALA A 16 12.27 -15.93 -12.23
CA ALA A 16 12.16 -15.85 -13.68
C ALA A 16 13.19 -16.77 -14.33
N LYS A 17 12.80 -17.43 -15.43
CA LYS A 17 13.73 -18.16 -16.31
C LYS A 17 14.49 -17.17 -17.18
N GLU A 18 15.58 -17.62 -17.80
CA GLU A 18 16.33 -16.85 -18.80
C GLU A 18 15.41 -16.32 -19.91
N GLY A 19 15.60 -15.07 -20.30
CA GLY A 19 14.77 -14.39 -21.30
C GLY A 19 13.49 -13.74 -20.76
N TYR A 20 13.18 -13.88 -19.47
CA TYR A 20 12.00 -13.27 -18.85
C TYR A 20 12.39 -12.29 -17.74
N SER A 21 11.77 -11.12 -17.75
CA SER A 21 11.97 -10.13 -16.69
C SER A 21 11.18 -10.49 -15.44
N LEU A 22 11.85 -10.58 -14.28
CA LEU A 22 11.18 -10.79 -12.99
C LEU A 22 10.23 -9.62 -12.64
N GLN A 23 10.60 -8.39 -13.01
CA GLN A 23 9.75 -7.21 -12.79
C GLN A 23 8.48 -7.26 -13.66
N TYR A 24 8.61 -7.72 -14.91
CA TYR A 24 7.44 -7.93 -15.76
C TYR A 24 6.50 -8.97 -15.16
N LEU A 25 7.04 -10.08 -14.69
CA LEU A 25 6.27 -11.13 -14.02
C LEU A 25 5.56 -10.59 -12.76
N TYR A 26 6.20 -9.73 -11.98
CA TYR A 26 5.59 -9.09 -10.83
C TYR A 26 4.34 -8.28 -11.22
N TYR A 27 4.44 -7.40 -12.21
CA TYR A 27 3.29 -6.61 -12.67
C TYR A 27 2.19 -7.47 -13.28
N LEU A 28 2.56 -8.51 -14.01
CA LEU A 28 1.60 -9.46 -14.59
C LEU A 28 0.82 -10.18 -13.48
N LEU A 29 1.48 -10.66 -12.44
CA LEU A 29 0.85 -11.35 -11.32
C LEU A 29 -0.03 -10.41 -10.48
N THR A 30 0.25 -9.12 -10.45
CA THR A 30 -0.59 -8.13 -9.76
C THR A 30 -1.99 -8.02 -10.39
N VAL A 31 -2.09 -8.23 -11.70
CA VAL A 31 -3.35 -8.16 -12.45
C VAL A 31 -3.97 -9.55 -12.66
N PHE A 32 -3.21 -10.61 -12.41
CA PHE A 32 -3.66 -11.98 -12.65
C PHE A 32 -4.78 -12.38 -11.68
N ASN A 33 -5.88 -12.90 -12.23
CA ASN A 33 -6.99 -13.38 -11.42
C ASN A 33 -6.69 -14.77 -10.84
N PHE A 34 -6.45 -14.84 -9.54
CA PHE A 34 -6.20 -16.08 -8.81
C PHE A 34 -7.48 -16.76 -8.28
N GLU A 35 -8.64 -16.11 -8.36
CA GLU A 35 -9.90 -16.66 -7.79
C GLU A 35 -10.23 -18.08 -8.27
N PRO A 36 -10.09 -18.42 -9.57
CA PRO A 36 -10.39 -19.76 -10.05
C PRO A 36 -9.46 -20.85 -9.51
N TYR A 37 -8.30 -20.47 -8.95
CA TYR A 37 -7.27 -21.38 -8.46
C TYR A 37 -7.25 -21.52 -6.95
N LYS A 38 -8.19 -20.87 -6.24
CA LYS A 38 -8.36 -21.02 -4.81
C LYS A 38 -8.99 -22.37 -4.47
N THR A 39 -8.36 -23.10 -3.55
CA THR A 39 -8.83 -24.39 -3.06
C THR A 39 -8.96 -24.33 -1.53
N GLY A 40 -10.02 -24.95 -0.99
CA GLY A 40 -10.32 -24.98 0.45
C GLY A 40 -11.47 -24.06 0.86
N MET A 41 -12.34 -24.54 1.78
CA MET A 41 -13.53 -23.81 2.22
C MET A 41 -13.23 -22.81 3.35
N ALA A 42 -12.39 -23.19 4.32
CA ALA A 42 -12.14 -22.38 5.52
C ALA A 42 -10.93 -21.44 5.34
N ILE A 43 -9.84 -21.95 4.80
CA ILE A 43 -8.64 -21.17 4.49
C ILE A 43 -8.27 -21.47 3.04
N PRO A 44 -8.51 -20.52 2.12
CA PRO A 44 -8.22 -20.75 0.72
C PRO A 44 -6.70 -20.78 0.49
N HIS A 45 -6.24 -21.83 -0.17
CA HIS A 45 -4.85 -21.99 -0.61
C HIS A 45 -4.76 -21.91 -2.12
N ILE A 46 -3.65 -21.36 -2.61
CA ILE A 46 -3.32 -21.26 -4.03
C ILE A 46 -2.01 -22.01 -4.25
N TYR A 47 -2.04 -23.04 -5.10
CA TYR A 47 -0.85 -23.84 -5.40
C TYR A 47 -0.32 -23.52 -6.79
N PHE A 48 1.00 -23.43 -6.92
CA PHE A 48 1.66 -23.19 -8.20
C PHE A 48 1.28 -24.20 -9.28
N LYS A 49 1.08 -25.46 -8.91
CA LYS A 49 0.65 -26.53 -9.83
C LYS A 49 -0.66 -26.21 -10.56
N ASP A 50 -1.54 -25.42 -9.94
CA ASP A 50 -2.87 -25.10 -10.45
C ASP A 50 -2.83 -23.91 -11.40
N TYR A 51 -2.19 -22.80 -11.02
CA TYR A 51 -2.07 -21.62 -11.88
C TYR A 51 -0.84 -21.60 -12.80
N GLY A 52 0.17 -22.43 -12.54
CA GLY A 52 1.41 -22.47 -13.33
C GLY A 52 1.24 -22.91 -14.79
N LYS A 53 0.06 -23.47 -15.15
CA LYS A 53 -0.31 -23.82 -16.52
C LYS A 53 -1.15 -22.72 -17.21
N ALA A 54 -1.49 -21.64 -16.51
CA ALA A 54 -2.27 -20.56 -17.08
C ALA A 54 -1.52 -19.88 -18.21
N LYS A 55 -2.21 -19.64 -19.30
CA LYS A 55 -1.65 -18.91 -20.44
C LYS A 55 -1.74 -17.41 -20.15
N VAL A 56 -0.60 -16.74 -20.20
CA VAL A 56 -0.50 -15.31 -20.00
C VAL A 56 0.19 -14.66 -21.21
N PHE A 57 -0.14 -13.41 -21.47
CA PHE A 57 0.53 -12.66 -22.52
C PHE A 57 1.98 -12.38 -22.09
N CYS A 58 2.92 -12.75 -22.94
CA CYS A 58 4.34 -12.53 -22.70
C CYS A 58 4.99 -12.00 -23.98
N PRO A 59 5.21 -10.68 -24.06
CA PRO A 59 5.83 -10.03 -25.21
C PRO A 59 7.34 -10.31 -25.27
N SER A 60 7.99 -9.80 -26.32
CA SER A 60 9.44 -9.88 -26.47
C SER A 60 10.17 -9.26 -25.26
N HIS A 61 11.39 -9.72 -24.96
CA HIS A 61 12.17 -9.21 -23.83
C HIS A 61 12.37 -7.69 -23.87
N SER A 62 12.55 -7.11 -25.07
CA SER A 62 12.65 -5.65 -25.26
C SER A 62 11.37 -4.92 -24.84
N GLU A 63 10.21 -5.47 -25.19
CA GLU A 63 8.92 -4.90 -24.80
C GLU A 63 8.63 -5.07 -23.32
N GLN A 64 8.96 -6.23 -22.74
CA GLN A 64 8.89 -6.43 -21.29
C GLN A 64 9.66 -5.34 -20.56
N PHE A 65 10.87 -5.00 -21.02
CA PHE A 65 11.69 -3.95 -20.42
C PHE A 65 11.04 -2.55 -20.54
N LYS A 66 10.44 -2.23 -21.69
CA LYS A 66 9.72 -0.95 -21.87
C LYS A 66 8.54 -0.82 -20.91
N TYR A 67 7.71 -1.87 -20.81
CA TYR A 67 6.55 -1.87 -19.92
C TYR A 67 6.97 -1.78 -18.45
N THR A 68 7.95 -2.56 -18.03
CA THR A 68 8.43 -2.52 -16.65
C THR A 68 9.04 -1.17 -16.28
N LYS A 69 9.79 -0.55 -17.19
CA LYS A 69 10.34 0.79 -16.96
C LYS A 69 9.25 1.83 -16.79
N LEU A 70 8.23 1.80 -17.63
CA LEU A 70 7.09 2.72 -17.52
C LEU A 70 6.38 2.55 -16.18
N LEU A 71 6.00 1.32 -15.83
CA LEU A 71 5.27 1.01 -14.60
C LEU A 71 6.09 1.33 -13.36
N SER A 72 7.37 0.99 -13.32
CA SER A 72 8.25 1.31 -12.20
C SER A 72 8.46 2.82 -12.02
N THR A 73 8.41 3.60 -13.11
CA THR A 73 8.45 5.08 -13.02
C THR A 73 7.18 5.62 -12.36
N ILE A 74 6.02 5.05 -12.70
CA ILE A 74 4.74 5.41 -12.07
C ILE A 74 4.75 5.05 -10.59
N ASP A 75 5.18 3.83 -10.24
CA ASP A 75 5.28 3.39 -8.84
C ASP A 75 6.22 4.29 -8.02
N SER A 76 7.34 4.71 -8.62
CA SER A 76 8.28 5.63 -7.95
C SER A 76 7.65 6.99 -7.68
N LYS A 77 6.83 7.51 -8.59
CA LYS A 77 6.09 8.76 -8.39
C LYS A 77 5.02 8.59 -7.31
N LEU A 78 4.24 7.52 -7.36
CA LEU A 78 3.23 7.22 -6.33
C LEU A 78 3.85 7.14 -4.93
N LEU A 79 4.99 6.46 -4.81
CA LEU A 79 5.71 6.37 -3.54
C LEU A 79 6.20 7.74 -3.05
N ALA A 80 6.71 8.58 -3.96
CA ALA A 80 7.15 9.94 -3.61
C ALA A 80 5.99 10.80 -3.10
N GLU A 81 4.83 10.75 -3.77
CA GLU A 81 3.62 11.48 -3.35
C GLU A 81 3.06 10.96 -2.01
N GLN A 82 3.05 9.65 -1.81
CA GLN A 82 2.64 9.05 -0.53
C GLN A 82 3.55 9.51 0.62
N ASN A 83 4.87 9.54 0.40
CA ASN A 83 5.82 10.04 1.39
C ASN A 83 5.62 11.53 1.67
N ALA A 84 5.35 12.34 0.65
CA ALA A 84 5.02 13.75 0.82
C ALA A 84 3.75 13.93 1.66
N LEU A 85 2.70 13.15 1.39
CA LEU A 85 1.46 13.18 2.17
C LEU A 85 1.69 12.82 3.65
N VAL A 86 2.49 11.79 3.92
CA VAL A 86 2.87 11.43 5.30
C VAL A 86 3.60 12.59 5.99
N ASN A 87 4.56 13.21 5.31
CA ASN A 87 5.31 14.34 5.84
C ASN A 87 4.41 15.56 6.14
N TYR A 88 3.49 15.89 5.23
CA TYR A 88 2.52 16.99 5.48
C TYR A 88 1.59 16.68 6.66
N ASN A 89 1.15 15.43 6.81
CA ASN A 89 0.35 15.05 7.96
C ASN A 89 1.14 15.17 9.28
N LEU A 90 2.42 14.80 9.30
CA LEU A 90 3.29 14.97 10.46
C LEU A 90 3.52 16.45 10.78
N GLN A 91 3.77 17.28 9.76
CA GLN A 91 3.91 18.74 9.93
C GLN A 91 2.62 19.36 10.48
N LYS A 92 1.46 18.97 9.92
CA LYS A 92 0.15 19.41 10.41
C LYS A 92 -0.03 19.04 11.89
N GLN A 93 0.24 17.80 12.27
CA GLN A 93 0.14 17.38 13.67
C GLN A 93 1.09 18.13 14.58
N TYR A 94 2.32 18.37 14.14
CA TYR A 94 3.28 19.18 14.90
C TYR A 94 2.77 20.61 15.12
N LEU A 95 2.31 21.29 14.06
CA LEU A 95 1.77 22.64 14.17
C LEU A 95 0.54 22.71 15.07
N LEU A 96 -0.39 21.75 14.95
CA LEU A 96 -1.55 21.67 15.82
C LEU A 96 -1.14 21.55 17.29
N ARG A 97 -0.16 20.70 17.59
CA ARG A 97 0.36 20.60 18.97
C ARG A 97 0.98 21.90 19.44
N GLN A 98 1.77 22.58 18.61
CA GLN A 98 2.37 23.86 18.98
C GLN A 98 1.32 24.96 19.19
N MET A 99 0.28 25.00 18.38
CA MET A 99 -0.76 26.02 18.45
C MET A 99 -1.75 25.79 19.61
N PHE A 100 -2.04 24.55 19.94
CA PHE A 100 -3.12 24.23 20.88
C PHE A 100 -2.65 23.61 22.21
N ILE A 101 -1.39 23.22 22.35
CA ILE A 101 -0.87 22.59 23.58
C ILE A 101 0.09 23.52 24.33
N TRP A 102 0.42 24.69 23.79
CA TRP A 102 1.36 25.63 24.44
C TRP A 102 0.75 26.43 25.59
N THR A 103 -0.27 25.96 26.20
CA THR A 103 -0.91 26.62 27.35
C THR A 103 -1.05 25.71 28.56
N SER A 104 -0.02 24.89 28.86
CA SER A 104 -0.11 23.99 30.01
C SER A 104 0.18 24.66 31.36
N ASP A 105 0.53 25.95 31.42
CA ASP A 105 0.87 26.58 32.69
C ASP A 105 -0.12 27.63 33.20
N GLU A 106 -1.11 28.07 32.43
CA GLU A 106 -2.07 29.11 32.92
C GLU A 106 -3.47 29.13 32.26
N VAL A 107 -3.98 28.04 31.73
CA VAL A 107 -5.38 28.07 31.24
C VAL A 107 -6.26 27.13 32.04
N ASP A 108 -7.26 27.75 32.67
CA ASP A 108 -8.38 27.07 33.34
C ASP A 108 -8.90 25.91 32.44
N THR A 109 -8.83 24.71 32.96
CA THR A 109 -9.28 23.48 32.26
C THR A 109 -10.76 23.58 31.85
N ALA A 110 -11.54 24.46 32.46
CA ALA A 110 -12.92 24.74 32.07
C ALA A 110 -13.03 25.42 30.69
N PHE A 111 -12.11 26.32 30.33
CA PHE A 111 -12.16 27.06 29.07
C PHE A 111 -11.77 26.15 27.87
N VAL A 112 -10.85 25.22 28.09
CA VAL A 112 -10.45 24.26 27.05
C VAL A 112 -11.58 23.25 26.77
N LEU A 113 -12.30 22.82 27.80
CA LEU A 113 -13.45 21.93 27.66
C LEU A 113 -14.63 22.59 26.95
N GLU A 114 -14.87 23.89 27.18
CA GLU A 114 -15.92 24.65 26.48
C GLU A 114 -15.62 24.79 24.98
N ILE A 115 -14.37 25.10 24.59
CA ILE A 115 -13.96 25.19 23.17
C ILE A 115 -14.08 23.83 22.49
N VAL A 116 -13.66 22.76 23.15
CA VAL A 116 -13.77 21.40 22.60
C VAL A 116 -15.21 20.98 22.42
N LEU A 117 -16.09 21.31 23.39
CA LEU A 117 -17.53 21.01 23.28
C LEU A 117 -18.22 21.81 22.17
N VAL A 118 -17.88 23.08 22.00
CA VAL A 118 -18.42 23.93 20.91
C VAL A 118 -17.93 23.46 19.56
N CYS A 119 -16.64 23.09 19.41
CA CYS A 119 -16.11 22.53 18.16
C CYS A 119 -16.71 21.17 17.80
N PHE A 120 -17.06 20.33 18.78
CA PHE A 120 -17.75 19.05 18.53
C PHE A 120 -19.25 19.22 18.22
N ALA A 121 -19.89 20.28 18.71
CA ALA A 121 -21.31 20.55 18.44
C ALA A 121 -21.56 21.07 17.01
N GLU A 122 -20.55 21.65 16.35
CA GLU A 122 -20.67 22.22 15.00
C GLU A 122 -20.15 21.35 13.88
N ILE A 123 -19.66 20.12 14.16
CA ILE A 123 -19.34 19.16 13.09
C ILE A 123 -20.66 18.53 12.65
N PRO A 124 -21.22 18.91 11.49
CA PRO A 124 -22.38 18.21 10.97
C PRO A 124 -21.99 16.75 10.72
N VAL A 125 -22.80 15.83 11.21
CA VAL A 125 -22.71 14.37 10.98
C VAL A 125 -22.94 14.09 9.48
N LEU A 126 -21.96 14.42 8.64
CA LEU A 126 -22.03 14.31 7.17
C LEU A 126 -21.09 13.25 6.61
N TYR A 127 -20.56 12.36 7.47
CA TYR A 127 -19.73 11.23 7.01
C TYR A 127 -20.16 9.89 7.61
N LEU A 128 -21.49 9.59 7.53
CA LEU A 128 -21.97 8.22 7.76
C LEU A 128 -23.13 7.94 6.78
N THR A 129 -22.78 7.81 5.49
CA THR A 129 -23.54 7.00 4.53
C THR A 129 -22.59 6.43 3.50
#